data_8e63ce0891dc68b642c9bc0bb35aaace
#
_entry.id   8e63ce0891dc68b642c9bc0bb35aaace
#
_cell.length_a   1.000
_cell.length_b   1.000
_cell.length_c   1.000
_cell.angle_alpha   90.00
_cell.angle_beta   90.00
_cell.angle_gamma   90.00
#
_symmetry.space_group_name_H-M   'P 1'
#
loop_
_entity.id
_entity.type
_entity.pdbx_description
1 polymer ?
#
loop_
_entity_poly.entity_id
_entity_poly.type
_entity_poly.pdbx_seq_one_letter_code
_entity_poly.pdbx_strand_id
1 'polypeptide(L)'
;MNRKQFLSTLAALGASPHLIEATDTSNTFQYQKKGHQRLSLKRLKYWQSLGYGMFIHFGMSTYDGKELSDGQSPNTLYNPAKLDVDSWIQIARDAGMKYAVLTTKHVAGHCLWPSKHTDYTVANSPVKTDVVEKFVTACRKYGVLPGLYYCSWDNRHLFHSATPSTAPRAPNYDWTFPRPGSDVDYAYTTSQYQSFQTAQITELLTQYGEIFEMWVDIPFVLGEGYRTFLYNKMAGLQPDIVIMMNTGFGDGSQFENQKLSYAWPTDLIAIERDRPPAGGHNPWRAIGDKTYYLPAEHCDPIGKEWFYAEGDAPRSDEALLEQFNQCRERGANFLLDIGPNKDGLIPTEVKNALIRLRKNAGL
;
A
#
# COMPACT_ATOMS: atom_id res chain seq x y z
N MET A 1 -10.32 60.13 11.47
CA MET A 1 -10.86 59.53 12.72
C MET A 1 -9.83 58.61 13.28
N ASN A 2 -9.37 58.86 14.48
CA ASN A 2 -8.16 58.28 15.05
C ASN A 2 -8.55 57.02 15.90
N ARG A 3 -7.70 56.03 15.86
CA ARG A 3 -7.86 54.67 16.49
C ARG A 3 -8.21 54.66 18.00
N LYS A 4 -8.16 55.83 18.65
CA LYS A 4 -8.52 56.03 20.07
C LYS A 4 -10.01 56.34 20.32
N GLN A 5 -10.79 56.65 19.31
CA GLN A 5 -12.22 56.97 19.45
C GLN A 5 -13.16 55.79 19.20
N PHE A 6 -12.64 54.60 18.87
CA PHE A 6 -13.44 53.39 18.66
C PHE A 6 -13.55 52.52 19.93
N LEU A 7 -12.85 52.80 21.00
CA LEU A 7 -12.79 51.99 22.22
C LEU A 7 -13.54 52.57 23.43
N SER A 8 -14.31 53.65 23.25
CA SER A 8 -14.99 54.31 24.40
C SER A 8 -16.52 54.22 24.38
N THR A 9 -17.13 53.35 23.56
CA THR A 9 -18.60 53.25 23.48
C THR A 9 -19.17 51.86 23.75
N LEU A 10 -18.46 51.04 24.56
CA LEU A 10 -18.92 49.71 24.99
C LEU A 10 -18.70 49.51 26.51
N ALA A 11 -19.25 50.41 27.29
CA ALA A 11 -19.38 50.22 28.74
C ALA A 11 -20.69 50.85 29.23
N ALA A 12 -21.78 50.16 29.12
CA ALA A 12 -22.99 50.26 29.94
C ALA A 12 -24.15 49.47 29.28
N LEU A 13 -24.25 48.20 29.55
CA LEU A 13 -25.57 47.51 29.61
C LEU A 13 -25.41 46.24 30.45
N GLY A 14 -26.25 46.14 31.41
CA GLY A 14 -26.31 45.37 32.61
C GLY A 14 -26.00 43.85 32.51
N ALA A 15 -25.39 43.36 33.55
CA ALA A 15 -25.23 41.96 33.88
C ALA A 15 -26.59 41.31 34.21
N SER A 16 -26.98 40.28 33.49
CA SER A 16 -27.89 39.23 33.96
C SER A 16 -27.16 37.90 33.84
N PRO A 17 -27.15 37.06 34.87
CA PRO A 17 -26.52 35.75 34.80
C PRO A 17 -27.41 34.80 34.02
N HIS A 18 -27.21 34.71 32.73
CA HIS A 18 -27.71 33.56 31.97
C HIS A 18 -26.79 32.38 32.21
N LEU A 19 -27.35 31.36 32.84
CA LEU A 19 -26.83 29.99 32.84
C LEU A 19 -26.35 29.66 31.43
N ILE A 20 -25.04 29.44 31.29
CA ILE A 20 -24.48 28.79 30.10
C ILE A 20 -24.90 27.33 30.22
N GLU A 21 -26.00 26.98 29.59
CA GLU A 21 -26.26 25.59 29.26
C GLU A 21 -25.04 25.12 28.43
N ALA A 22 -24.32 24.13 28.96
CA ALA A 22 -23.32 23.41 28.23
C ALA A 22 -24.05 22.75 27.05
N THR A 23 -23.97 23.36 25.89
CA THR A 23 -24.41 22.73 24.66
C THR A 23 -23.53 21.51 24.46
N ASP A 24 -24.14 20.36 24.64
CA ASP A 24 -23.61 19.04 24.33
C ASP A 24 -23.12 19.06 22.86
N THR A 25 -21.81 19.15 22.66
CA THR A 25 -21.16 19.10 21.34
C THR A 25 -21.02 17.66 20.84
N SER A 26 -21.72 16.70 21.45
CA SER A 26 -21.82 15.34 20.95
C SER A 26 -22.98 15.24 19.96
N ASN A 27 -22.65 15.06 18.68
CA ASN A 27 -23.52 14.72 17.55
C ASN A 27 -24.05 15.83 16.65
N THR A 28 -23.17 16.60 16.04
CA THR A 28 -23.44 17.08 14.70
C THR A 28 -22.71 16.21 13.68
N PHE A 29 -23.11 14.95 13.52
CA PHE A 29 -22.98 14.27 12.24
C PHE A 29 -23.94 14.99 11.28
N GLN A 30 -23.49 16.12 10.73
CA GLN A 30 -24.11 16.65 9.51
C GLN A 30 -24.12 15.49 8.52
N TYR A 31 -25.29 15.20 7.94
CA TYR A 31 -25.45 14.22 6.87
C TYR A 31 -24.53 14.61 5.70
N GLN A 32 -23.28 14.13 5.73
CA GLN A 32 -22.38 14.30 4.61
C GLN A 32 -22.98 13.58 3.42
N LYS A 33 -23.04 14.24 2.28
CA LYS A 33 -23.52 13.63 1.04
C LYS A 33 -22.67 12.40 0.73
N LYS A 34 -23.33 11.28 0.41
CA LYS A 34 -22.59 10.09 -0.05
C LYS A 34 -21.87 10.41 -1.34
N GLY A 35 -20.58 10.08 -1.39
CA GLY A 35 -19.78 10.15 -2.61
C GLY A 35 -20.20 9.06 -3.61
N HIS A 36 -19.85 9.27 -4.88
CA HIS A 36 -20.01 8.25 -5.89
C HIS A 36 -18.98 7.14 -5.67
N GLN A 37 -19.43 5.99 -5.19
CA GLN A 37 -18.59 4.82 -4.95
C GLN A 37 -18.42 4.05 -6.26
N ARG A 38 -17.18 3.87 -6.74
CA ARG A 38 -16.92 3.11 -7.96
C ARG A 38 -17.33 1.64 -7.82
N LEU A 39 -16.80 0.98 -6.79
CA LEU A 39 -17.17 -0.39 -6.46
C LEU A 39 -18.47 -0.43 -5.65
N SER A 40 -19.27 -1.47 -5.88
CA SER A 40 -20.46 -1.70 -5.05
C SER A 40 -20.05 -1.99 -3.60
N LEU A 41 -20.90 -1.59 -2.63
CA LEU A 41 -20.68 -1.95 -1.23
C LEU A 41 -20.60 -3.47 -1.04
N LYS A 42 -21.30 -4.26 -1.87
CA LYS A 42 -21.22 -5.72 -1.85
C LYS A 42 -19.79 -6.19 -2.18
N ARG A 43 -19.13 -5.58 -3.17
CA ARG A 43 -17.76 -5.92 -3.57
C ARG A 43 -16.76 -5.55 -2.47
N LEU A 44 -16.85 -4.35 -1.91
CA LEU A 44 -15.97 -3.89 -0.84
C LEU A 44 -16.14 -4.70 0.45
N LYS A 45 -17.38 -5.03 0.83
CA LYS A 45 -17.65 -5.92 1.98
C LYS A 45 -17.18 -7.35 1.74
N TYR A 46 -17.26 -7.85 0.50
CA TYR A 46 -16.65 -9.13 0.15
C TYR A 46 -15.13 -9.09 0.33
N TRP A 47 -14.45 -8.05 -0.17
CA TRP A 47 -13.02 -7.87 0.06
C TRP A 47 -12.71 -7.84 1.57
N GLN A 48 -13.44 -7.05 2.35
CA GLN A 48 -13.27 -6.96 3.81
C GLN A 48 -13.48 -8.31 4.51
N SER A 49 -14.38 -9.16 3.99
CA SER A 49 -14.65 -10.48 4.57
C SER A 49 -13.54 -11.51 4.36
N LEU A 50 -12.55 -11.24 3.51
CA LEU A 50 -11.42 -12.14 3.29
C LEU A 50 -10.53 -12.24 4.54
N GLY A 51 -10.37 -11.15 5.26
CA GLY A 51 -9.77 -11.06 6.59
C GLY A 51 -8.28 -11.33 6.70
N TYR A 52 -7.70 -12.25 5.88
CA TYR A 52 -6.31 -12.67 6.00
C TYR A 52 -5.68 -12.94 4.64
N GLY A 53 -4.55 -12.30 4.38
CA GLY A 53 -3.79 -12.40 3.14
C GLY A 53 -2.28 -12.48 3.36
N MET A 54 -1.54 -12.80 2.29
CA MET A 54 -0.08 -12.83 2.25
C MET A 54 0.44 -11.66 1.43
N PHE A 55 1.27 -10.81 2.01
CA PHE A 55 2.11 -9.90 1.25
C PHE A 55 3.43 -10.59 0.93
N ILE A 56 3.97 -10.40 -0.27
CA ILE A 56 5.21 -11.04 -0.69
C ILE A 56 6.16 -9.96 -1.20
N HIS A 57 7.13 -9.60 -0.36
CA HIS A 57 8.23 -8.71 -0.76
C HIS A 57 9.39 -9.53 -1.30
N PHE A 58 9.54 -9.50 -2.62
CA PHE A 58 10.62 -10.18 -3.33
C PHE A 58 11.08 -9.32 -4.52
N GLY A 59 12.36 -9.32 -4.82
CA GLY A 59 12.92 -8.53 -5.92
C GLY A 59 14.36 -8.14 -5.70
N MET A 60 14.82 -7.07 -6.34
CA MET A 60 16.22 -6.62 -6.26
C MET A 60 16.64 -6.33 -4.81
N SER A 61 15.75 -5.78 -3.98
CA SER A 61 16.03 -5.49 -2.56
C SER A 61 16.37 -6.74 -1.73
N THR A 62 15.87 -7.92 -2.12
CA THR A 62 16.28 -9.21 -1.52
C THR A 62 17.77 -9.49 -1.73
N TYR A 63 18.34 -9.03 -2.85
CA TYR A 63 19.73 -9.36 -3.25
C TYR A 63 20.72 -8.30 -2.81
N ASP A 64 20.38 -7.03 -2.93
CA ASP A 64 21.27 -5.94 -2.50
C ASP A 64 21.19 -5.62 -1.01
N GLY A 65 20.24 -6.23 -0.30
CA GLY A 65 20.09 -6.08 1.15
C GLY A 65 19.62 -4.69 1.58
N LYS A 66 18.95 -3.95 0.69
CA LYS A 66 18.42 -2.62 0.95
C LYS A 66 16.93 -2.61 0.62
N GLU A 67 16.07 -2.46 1.62
CA GLU A 67 14.63 -2.26 1.38
C GLU A 67 14.42 -1.18 0.31
N LEU A 68 15.11 -0.06 0.48
CA LEU A 68 15.02 1.10 -0.38
C LEU A 68 16.25 1.20 -1.30
N SER A 69 16.40 0.17 -2.12
CA SER A 69 17.44 0.09 -3.13
C SER A 69 17.54 1.36 -3.97
N ASP A 70 18.77 1.80 -4.25
CA ASP A 70 19.04 3.01 -5.03
C ASP A 70 18.87 2.83 -6.56
N GLY A 71 18.44 1.65 -7.01
CA GLY A 71 18.20 1.35 -8.43
C GLY A 71 19.50 1.19 -9.25
N GLN A 72 20.68 1.10 -8.62
CA GLN A 72 21.97 0.99 -9.33
C GLN A 72 22.47 -0.46 -9.44
N SER A 73 21.87 -1.39 -8.73
CA SER A 73 22.24 -2.81 -8.77
C SER A 73 22.07 -3.39 -10.18
N PRO A 74 23.05 -4.16 -10.70
CA PRO A 74 22.93 -4.73 -12.05
C PRO A 74 21.89 -5.85 -12.09
N ASN A 75 21.25 -6.08 -13.24
CA ASN A 75 20.33 -7.20 -13.45
C ASN A 75 20.94 -8.56 -13.05
N THR A 76 22.25 -8.73 -13.18
CA THR A 76 22.96 -9.97 -12.84
C THR A 76 22.92 -10.31 -11.35
N LEU A 77 22.62 -9.34 -10.49
CA LEU A 77 22.50 -9.58 -9.05
C LEU A 77 21.21 -10.38 -8.72
N TYR A 78 20.12 -10.18 -9.48
CA TYR A 78 18.90 -10.94 -9.32
C TYR A 78 19.08 -12.38 -9.87
N ASN A 79 19.31 -13.34 -8.96
CA ASN A 79 19.61 -14.72 -9.34
C ASN A 79 19.03 -15.76 -8.36
N PRO A 80 17.70 -15.94 -8.30
CA PRO A 80 17.04 -16.94 -7.44
C PRO A 80 17.21 -18.35 -7.99
N ALA A 81 18.29 -19.05 -7.60
CA ALA A 81 18.67 -20.35 -8.17
C ALA A 81 17.62 -21.47 -7.96
N LYS A 82 16.74 -21.35 -6.96
CA LYS A 82 15.73 -22.36 -6.62
C LYS A 82 14.32 -21.76 -6.57
N LEU A 83 14.06 -20.74 -7.39
CA LEU A 83 12.80 -20.01 -7.41
C LEU A 83 11.57 -20.95 -7.50
N ASP A 84 10.76 -20.96 -6.45
CA ASP A 84 9.55 -21.80 -6.37
C ASP A 84 8.33 -20.98 -5.94
N VAL A 85 7.81 -20.19 -6.89
CA VAL A 85 6.64 -19.34 -6.71
C VAL A 85 5.35 -20.15 -6.44
N ASP A 86 5.27 -21.38 -6.97
CA ASP A 86 4.13 -22.28 -6.73
C ASP A 86 4.04 -22.62 -5.24
N SER A 87 5.19 -22.89 -4.60
CA SER A 87 5.24 -23.20 -3.17
C SER A 87 4.85 -22.00 -2.28
N TRP A 88 5.11 -20.76 -2.71
CA TRP A 88 4.72 -19.56 -1.94
C TRP A 88 3.20 -19.54 -1.74
N ILE A 89 2.46 -19.76 -2.81
CA ILE A 89 0.99 -19.70 -2.79
C ILE A 89 0.38 -20.96 -2.16
N GLN A 90 1.04 -22.12 -2.32
CA GLN A 90 0.68 -23.30 -1.56
C GLN A 90 0.76 -23.05 -0.05
N ILE A 91 1.85 -22.41 0.41
CA ILE A 91 2.04 -22.03 1.82
C ILE A 91 0.94 -21.04 2.26
N ALA A 92 0.61 -20.03 1.44
CA ALA A 92 -0.47 -19.08 1.73
C ALA A 92 -1.81 -19.81 1.96
N ARG A 93 -2.20 -20.70 1.03
CA ARG A 93 -3.40 -21.55 1.17
C ARG A 93 -3.34 -22.38 2.45
N ASP A 94 -2.20 -23.04 2.71
CA ASP A 94 -2.02 -23.92 3.85
C ASP A 94 -2.01 -23.14 5.18
N ALA A 95 -1.67 -21.84 5.14
CA ALA A 95 -1.80 -20.89 6.24
C ALA A 95 -3.23 -20.33 6.42
N GLY A 96 -4.19 -20.66 5.54
CA GLY A 96 -5.57 -20.18 5.60
C GLY A 96 -5.81 -18.81 4.98
N MET A 97 -4.82 -18.25 4.28
CA MET A 97 -4.90 -16.95 3.58
C MET A 97 -5.82 -17.04 2.35
N LYS A 98 -6.56 -15.98 2.08
CA LYS A 98 -7.58 -15.93 1.02
C LYS A 98 -7.12 -15.18 -0.22
N TYR A 99 -6.18 -14.28 -0.07
CA TYR A 99 -5.56 -13.50 -1.15
C TYR A 99 -4.07 -13.35 -0.88
N ALA A 100 -3.33 -13.01 -1.92
CA ALA A 100 -1.92 -12.70 -1.82
C ALA A 100 -1.59 -11.50 -2.72
N VAL A 101 -0.67 -10.64 -2.28
CA VAL A 101 -0.19 -9.48 -3.04
C VAL A 101 1.31 -9.63 -3.27
N LEU A 102 1.75 -9.57 -4.53
CA LEU A 102 3.16 -9.67 -4.92
C LEU A 102 3.73 -8.30 -5.26
N THR A 103 4.90 -7.95 -4.72
CA THR A 103 5.67 -6.78 -5.18
C THR A 103 6.19 -7.02 -6.60
N THR A 104 5.46 -6.56 -7.61
CA THR A 104 5.91 -6.73 -9.02
C THR A 104 7.06 -5.81 -9.37
N LYS A 105 7.08 -4.62 -8.81
CA LYS A 105 8.17 -3.62 -8.88
C LYS A 105 8.18 -2.78 -7.62
N HIS A 106 9.29 -2.77 -6.89
CA HIS A 106 9.54 -1.91 -5.75
C HIS A 106 10.43 -0.72 -6.14
N VAL A 107 10.86 0.11 -5.20
CA VAL A 107 11.65 1.34 -5.42
C VAL A 107 12.94 1.15 -6.23
N ALA A 108 13.51 -0.07 -6.24
CA ALA A 108 14.64 -0.42 -7.09
C ALA A 108 14.37 -0.22 -8.59
N GLY A 109 13.10 -0.27 -9.00
CA GLY A 109 12.71 -0.20 -10.41
C GLY A 109 12.85 -1.51 -11.19
N HIS A 110 13.37 -2.59 -10.58
CA HIS A 110 13.49 -3.89 -11.23
C HIS A 110 12.14 -4.58 -11.32
N CYS A 111 11.76 -4.98 -12.54
CA CYS A 111 10.47 -5.60 -12.83
C CYS A 111 10.56 -7.12 -12.72
N LEU A 112 9.66 -7.74 -11.94
CA LEU A 112 9.54 -9.19 -11.81
C LEU A 112 8.78 -9.85 -12.98
N TRP A 113 8.50 -9.09 -14.04
CA TRP A 113 7.94 -9.54 -15.31
C TRP A 113 8.78 -8.97 -16.48
N PRO A 114 8.71 -9.55 -17.69
CA PRO A 114 9.44 -9.07 -18.86
C PRO A 114 8.79 -7.82 -19.47
N SER A 115 8.82 -6.70 -18.71
CA SER A 115 8.28 -5.41 -19.17
C SER A 115 8.96 -4.98 -20.46
N LYS A 116 8.17 -4.49 -21.42
CA LYS A 116 8.66 -3.96 -22.70
C LYS A 116 9.14 -2.52 -22.61
N HIS A 117 8.98 -1.89 -21.44
CA HIS A 117 9.26 -0.47 -21.25
C HIS A 117 10.59 -0.18 -20.56
N THR A 118 11.31 -1.23 -20.16
CA THR A 118 12.65 -1.12 -19.54
C THR A 118 13.44 -2.40 -19.74
N ASP A 119 14.76 -2.27 -19.77
CA ASP A 119 15.70 -3.41 -19.74
C ASP A 119 16.00 -3.91 -18.31
N TYR A 120 15.49 -3.20 -17.28
CA TYR A 120 15.73 -3.55 -15.88
C TYR A 120 14.64 -4.51 -15.39
N THR A 121 14.74 -5.76 -15.87
CA THR A 121 13.70 -6.79 -15.68
C THR A 121 14.30 -8.17 -15.51
N VAL A 122 13.48 -9.12 -15.07
CA VAL A 122 13.83 -10.56 -15.05
C VAL A 122 14.27 -11.08 -16.42
N ALA A 123 13.76 -10.55 -17.53
CA ALA A 123 14.17 -10.99 -18.87
C ALA A 123 15.65 -10.81 -19.17
N ASN A 124 16.28 -9.84 -18.52
CA ASN A 124 17.69 -9.51 -18.65
C ASN A 124 18.54 -9.94 -17.44
N SER A 125 17.94 -10.71 -16.53
CA SER A 125 18.59 -11.28 -15.36
C SER A 125 19.04 -12.72 -15.62
N PRO A 126 19.93 -13.32 -14.80
CA PRO A 126 20.35 -14.72 -14.93
C PRO A 126 19.17 -15.70 -14.92
N VAL A 127 18.21 -15.49 -14.01
CA VAL A 127 16.95 -16.25 -13.96
C VAL A 127 15.86 -15.42 -14.65
N LYS A 128 15.40 -15.90 -15.80
CA LYS A 128 14.47 -15.18 -16.69
C LYS A 128 13.00 -15.54 -16.46
N THR A 129 12.69 -16.13 -15.33
CA THR A 129 11.32 -16.52 -15.00
C THR A 129 10.44 -15.30 -14.83
N ASP A 130 9.32 -15.25 -15.54
CA ASP A 130 8.24 -14.31 -15.27
C ASP A 130 7.57 -14.70 -13.94
N VAL A 131 7.93 -13.98 -12.88
CA VAL A 131 7.45 -14.26 -11.52
C VAL A 131 5.97 -13.90 -11.40
N VAL A 132 5.51 -12.86 -12.10
CA VAL A 132 4.10 -12.44 -12.09
C VAL A 132 3.22 -13.51 -12.72
N GLU A 133 3.63 -14.08 -13.87
CA GLU A 133 2.92 -15.20 -14.51
C GLU A 133 2.82 -16.41 -13.57
N LYS A 134 3.96 -16.81 -12.97
CA LYS A 134 4.00 -17.95 -12.03
C LYS A 134 3.11 -17.69 -10.81
N PHE A 135 3.16 -16.49 -10.25
CA PHE A 135 2.35 -16.09 -9.11
C PHE A 135 0.85 -16.17 -9.40
N VAL A 136 0.40 -15.53 -10.47
CA VAL A 136 -1.04 -15.54 -10.82
C VAL A 136 -1.52 -16.94 -11.17
N THR A 137 -0.69 -17.74 -11.86
CA THR A 137 -1.01 -19.14 -12.16
C THR A 137 -1.14 -19.98 -10.90
N ALA A 138 -0.21 -19.83 -9.95
CA ALA A 138 -0.28 -20.51 -8.64
C ALA A 138 -1.51 -20.07 -7.84
N CYS A 139 -1.82 -18.76 -7.83
CA CYS A 139 -3.02 -18.23 -7.16
C CYS A 139 -4.29 -18.93 -7.67
N ARG A 140 -4.47 -19.03 -8.98
CA ARG A 140 -5.61 -19.74 -9.58
C ARG A 140 -5.63 -21.23 -9.23
N LYS A 141 -4.46 -21.88 -9.26
CA LYS A 141 -4.32 -23.31 -8.92
C LYS A 141 -4.76 -23.61 -7.49
N TYR A 142 -4.44 -22.74 -6.55
CA TYR A 142 -4.69 -22.96 -5.14
C TYR A 142 -5.93 -22.23 -4.58
N GLY A 143 -6.66 -21.49 -5.42
CA GLY A 143 -7.86 -20.76 -5.01
C GLY A 143 -7.55 -19.55 -4.10
N VAL A 144 -6.36 -18.95 -4.22
CA VAL A 144 -5.96 -17.71 -3.57
C VAL A 144 -6.17 -16.55 -4.55
N LEU A 145 -6.77 -15.45 -4.14
CA LEU A 145 -7.04 -14.31 -5.02
C LEU A 145 -5.74 -13.52 -5.28
N PRO A 146 -5.37 -13.25 -6.56
CA PRO A 146 -4.12 -12.57 -6.88
C PRO A 146 -4.22 -11.05 -6.75
N GLY A 147 -3.34 -10.45 -5.99
CA GLY A 147 -3.07 -9.02 -5.94
C GLY A 147 -1.68 -8.69 -6.44
N LEU A 148 -1.51 -7.54 -7.05
CA LEU A 148 -0.22 -7.04 -7.53
C LEU A 148 0.09 -5.71 -6.87
N TYR A 149 1.34 -5.55 -6.45
CA TYR A 149 1.87 -4.30 -5.91
C TYR A 149 2.79 -3.63 -6.95
N TYR A 150 2.69 -2.32 -7.04
CA TYR A 150 3.55 -1.47 -7.87
C TYR A 150 3.93 -0.21 -7.11
N CYS A 151 5.22 0.05 -6.95
CA CYS A 151 5.69 1.29 -6.35
C CYS A 151 5.77 2.42 -7.38
N SER A 152 5.15 3.55 -7.07
CA SER A 152 5.24 4.77 -7.89
C SER A 152 6.59 5.47 -7.72
N TRP A 153 7.28 5.26 -6.60
CA TRP A 153 8.66 5.69 -6.44
C TRP A 153 9.58 4.71 -7.16
N ASP A 154 10.45 5.21 -8.02
CA ASP A 154 11.32 4.41 -8.87
C ASP A 154 12.69 5.05 -8.97
N ASN A 155 13.66 4.51 -8.23
CA ASN A 155 15.00 5.06 -8.15
C ASN A 155 15.83 4.81 -9.43
N ARG A 156 15.39 3.88 -10.30
CA ARG A 156 16.04 3.58 -11.57
C ARG A 156 15.59 4.52 -12.68
N HIS A 157 14.27 4.78 -12.80
CA HIS A 157 13.65 5.42 -13.95
C HIS A 157 13.08 6.79 -13.60
N LEU A 158 13.92 7.66 -13.04
CA LEU A 158 13.47 8.99 -12.62
C LEU A 158 13.10 9.92 -13.79
N PHE A 159 13.55 9.65 -15.02
CA PHE A 159 13.26 10.40 -16.25
C PHE A 159 13.43 11.94 -16.14
N HIS A 160 14.15 12.44 -15.17
CA HIS A 160 14.45 13.85 -15.13
C HIS A 160 15.64 14.17 -16.01
N SER A 161 15.62 15.36 -16.62
CA SER A 161 16.68 15.86 -17.46
C SER A 161 18.04 15.73 -16.79
N ALA A 162 19.04 15.51 -17.60
CA ALA A 162 20.42 15.14 -17.33
C ALA A 162 21.25 15.99 -16.36
N THR A 163 20.68 16.58 -15.36
CA THR A 163 21.45 17.01 -14.19
C THR A 163 21.59 15.78 -13.28
N PRO A 164 22.70 15.05 -13.40
CA PRO A 164 22.87 13.88 -12.57
C PRO A 164 23.13 14.41 -11.20
N SER A 165 22.34 14.24 -10.27
CA SER A 165 22.96 14.36 -8.98
C SER A 165 22.22 15.00 -7.84
N THR A 166 21.18 15.70 -8.07
CA THR A 166 20.53 16.33 -6.94
C THR A 166 19.14 15.79 -6.61
N ALA A 167 18.60 14.87 -7.42
CA ALA A 167 17.47 14.10 -6.95
C ALA A 167 17.97 13.26 -5.77
N PRO A 168 17.41 13.40 -4.59
CA PRO A 168 17.78 12.53 -3.50
C PRO A 168 17.40 11.10 -3.91
N ARG A 169 18.39 10.38 -4.41
CA ARG A 169 18.34 8.93 -4.40
C ARG A 169 18.24 8.61 -2.95
N ALA A 170 17.19 7.93 -2.55
CA ALA A 170 16.93 7.62 -1.16
C ALA A 170 18.10 6.86 -0.51
N PRO A 171 19.20 7.48 -0.10
CA PRO A 171 20.31 6.77 0.55
C PRO A 171 20.14 6.73 2.04
N ASN A 172 19.33 7.61 2.55
CA ASN A 172 18.98 7.68 3.94
C ASN A 172 17.53 8.02 3.97
N TYR A 173 16.73 7.08 4.30
CA TYR A 173 15.34 7.25 4.53
C TYR A 173 15.14 8.25 5.67
N ASP A 174 15.28 9.47 5.29
CA ASP A 174 14.59 10.50 6.00
C ASP A 174 13.16 10.45 5.44
N TRP A 175 12.21 10.01 6.24
CA TRP A 175 10.78 9.95 5.95
C TRP A 175 10.18 11.32 5.54
N THR A 176 11.02 12.25 5.16
CA THR A 176 10.66 13.47 4.50
C THR A 176 10.36 13.15 3.05
N PHE A 177 9.16 12.61 2.82
CA PHE A 177 8.61 12.49 1.50
C PHE A 177 8.74 13.81 0.74
N PRO A 178 8.92 13.75 -0.62
CA PRO A 178 8.94 14.97 -1.42
C PRO A 178 7.75 15.84 -1.05
N ARG A 179 8.02 17.01 -0.51
CA ARG A 179 6.98 17.99 -0.25
C ARG A 179 6.59 18.62 -1.58
N PRO A 180 5.32 19.04 -1.77
CA PRO A 180 4.95 19.85 -2.91
C PRO A 180 5.96 20.99 -3.09
N GLY A 181 6.57 21.04 -4.28
CA GLY A 181 7.63 22.01 -4.61
C GLY A 181 9.07 21.55 -4.37
N SER A 182 9.31 20.27 -3.97
CA SER A 182 10.66 19.70 -4.00
C SER A 182 11.04 19.23 -5.40
N ASP A 183 12.34 19.22 -5.73
CA ASP A 183 12.84 18.79 -7.05
C ASP A 183 12.46 17.34 -7.40
N VAL A 184 12.19 16.52 -6.40
CA VAL A 184 11.76 15.11 -6.57
C VAL A 184 10.34 15.02 -7.12
N ASP A 185 9.44 15.95 -6.77
CA ASP A 185 8.07 15.97 -7.28
C ASP A 185 8.04 16.14 -8.81
N TYR A 186 9.00 16.86 -9.38
CA TYR A 186 9.06 17.08 -10.82
C TYR A 186 9.37 15.82 -11.61
N ALA A 187 10.18 14.91 -11.08
CA ALA A 187 10.54 13.67 -11.77
C ALA A 187 9.30 12.81 -12.06
N TYR A 188 8.43 12.65 -11.08
CA TYR A 188 7.24 11.80 -11.16
C TYR A 188 6.04 12.49 -11.82
N THR A 189 6.09 13.79 -11.98
CA THR A 189 5.06 14.57 -12.68
C THR A 189 5.35 14.77 -14.16
N THR A 190 6.50 14.32 -14.66
CA THR A 190 6.83 14.40 -16.09
C THR A 190 5.94 13.49 -16.94
N SER A 191 5.64 13.90 -18.15
CA SER A 191 4.89 13.09 -19.11
C SER A 191 5.60 11.76 -19.43
N GLN A 192 6.93 11.73 -19.40
CA GLN A 192 7.72 10.53 -19.62
C GLN A 192 7.47 9.50 -18.52
N TYR A 193 7.59 9.89 -17.25
CA TYR A 193 7.35 8.97 -16.13
C TYR A 193 5.90 8.52 -16.07
N GLN A 194 4.95 9.42 -16.25
CA GLN A 194 3.52 9.10 -16.26
C GLN A 194 3.17 8.12 -17.38
N SER A 195 3.72 8.31 -18.57
CA SER A 195 3.55 7.37 -19.70
C SER A 195 4.17 6.00 -19.39
N PHE A 196 5.38 5.99 -18.83
CA PHE A 196 6.07 4.76 -18.43
C PHE A 196 5.28 3.96 -17.39
N GLN A 197 4.86 4.60 -16.29
CA GLN A 197 4.07 3.94 -15.25
C GLN A 197 2.72 3.44 -15.78
N THR A 198 2.04 4.26 -16.59
CA THR A 198 0.76 3.87 -17.23
C THR A 198 0.94 2.65 -18.12
N ALA A 199 2.02 2.60 -18.90
CA ALA A 199 2.31 1.48 -19.80
C ALA A 199 2.62 0.21 -19.00
N GLN A 200 3.45 0.27 -17.98
CA GLN A 200 3.77 -0.89 -17.13
C GLN A 200 2.54 -1.43 -16.37
N ILE A 201 1.72 -0.55 -15.78
CA ILE A 201 0.47 -0.98 -15.12
C ILE A 201 -0.51 -1.58 -16.15
N THR A 202 -0.54 -1.05 -17.38
CA THR A 202 -1.34 -1.64 -18.46
C THR A 202 -0.86 -3.05 -18.79
N GLU A 203 0.46 -3.31 -18.88
CA GLU A 203 0.98 -4.68 -19.03
C GLU A 203 0.47 -5.61 -17.92
N LEU A 204 0.63 -5.21 -16.67
CA LEU A 204 0.25 -6.01 -15.50
C LEU A 204 -1.25 -6.34 -15.49
N LEU A 205 -2.11 -5.42 -15.89
CA LEU A 205 -3.57 -5.61 -15.86
C LEU A 205 -4.17 -6.19 -17.16
N THR A 206 -3.36 -6.40 -18.19
CA THR A 206 -3.87 -6.97 -19.47
C THR A 206 -3.23 -8.29 -19.86
N GLN A 207 -2.06 -8.65 -19.32
CA GLN A 207 -1.32 -9.83 -19.75
C GLN A 207 -1.56 -11.05 -18.86
N TYR A 208 -1.94 -10.86 -17.60
CA TYR A 208 -2.00 -11.93 -16.60
C TYR A 208 -3.44 -12.36 -16.24
N GLY A 209 -4.46 -11.84 -16.96
CA GLY A 209 -5.87 -12.11 -16.71
C GLY A 209 -6.41 -11.34 -15.50
N GLU A 210 -7.40 -11.90 -14.81
CA GLU A 210 -8.07 -11.20 -13.71
C GLU A 210 -7.14 -11.04 -12.51
N ILE A 211 -7.01 -9.79 -12.04
CA ILE A 211 -6.31 -9.39 -10.84
C ILE A 211 -7.34 -8.85 -9.84
N PHE A 212 -7.32 -9.39 -8.64
CA PHE A 212 -8.30 -9.07 -7.62
C PHE A 212 -8.04 -7.72 -6.95
N GLU A 213 -6.75 -7.40 -6.73
CA GLU A 213 -6.31 -6.18 -6.04
C GLU A 213 -5.08 -5.58 -6.73
N MET A 214 -5.06 -4.25 -6.87
CA MET A 214 -3.88 -3.51 -7.29
C MET A 214 -3.46 -2.57 -6.17
N TRP A 215 -2.28 -2.82 -5.62
CA TRP A 215 -1.66 -2.06 -4.53
C TRP A 215 -0.65 -1.07 -5.13
N VAL A 216 -0.95 0.23 -5.12
CA VAL A 216 -0.07 1.30 -5.60
C VAL A 216 0.57 1.98 -4.41
N ASP A 217 1.88 1.81 -4.29
CA ASP A 217 2.64 2.38 -3.19
C ASP A 217 3.23 3.74 -3.53
N ILE A 218 3.41 4.57 -2.51
CA ILE A 218 3.95 5.93 -2.58
C ILE A 218 3.23 6.79 -3.66
N PRO A 219 1.89 6.78 -3.72
CA PRO A 219 1.15 7.49 -4.76
C PRO A 219 1.24 9.01 -4.62
N PHE A 220 1.65 9.53 -3.47
CA PHE A 220 1.73 10.96 -3.22
C PHE A 220 2.90 11.64 -3.93
N VAL A 221 3.86 10.90 -4.50
CA VAL A 221 4.86 11.47 -5.43
C VAL A 221 4.23 11.86 -6.77
N LEU A 222 3.04 11.32 -7.08
CA LEU A 222 2.30 11.63 -8.30
C LEU A 222 1.43 12.87 -8.10
N GLY A 223 1.29 13.71 -9.10
CA GLY A 223 0.31 14.79 -9.10
C GLY A 223 -1.13 14.28 -9.02
N GLU A 224 -2.02 15.01 -8.36
CA GLU A 224 -3.41 14.62 -8.11
C GLU A 224 -4.16 14.23 -9.39
N GLY A 225 -4.01 15.02 -10.46
CA GLY A 225 -4.64 14.74 -11.74
C GLY A 225 -4.20 13.42 -12.35
N TYR A 226 -2.92 13.08 -12.24
CA TYR A 226 -2.41 11.81 -12.74
C TYR A 226 -2.82 10.64 -11.85
N ARG A 227 -2.87 10.78 -10.53
CA ARG A 227 -3.42 9.73 -9.63
C ARG A 227 -4.86 9.38 -10.01
N THR A 228 -5.69 10.40 -10.24
CA THR A 228 -7.08 10.23 -10.68
C THR A 228 -7.15 9.53 -12.05
N PHE A 229 -6.32 9.95 -13.00
CA PHE A 229 -6.23 9.28 -14.30
C PHE A 229 -5.81 7.82 -14.16
N LEU A 230 -4.76 7.54 -13.38
CA LEU A 230 -4.23 6.19 -13.19
C LEU A 230 -5.25 5.25 -12.53
N TYR A 231 -5.92 5.73 -11.48
CA TYR A 231 -7.01 4.99 -10.82
C TYR A 231 -8.13 4.64 -11.81
N ASN A 232 -8.60 5.62 -12.59
CA ASN A 232 -9.64 5.40 -13.60
C ASN A 232 -9.15 4.49 -14.74
N LYS A 233 -7.87 4.56 -15.11
CA LYS A 233 -7.27 3.68 -16.10
C LYS A 233 -7.26 2.23 -15.64
N MET A 234 -6.83 1.96 -14.41
CA MET A 234 -6.88 0.62 -13.80
C MET A 234 -8.31 0.09 -13.73
N ALA A 235 -9.23 0.90 -13.25
CA ALA A 235 -10.66 0.57 -13.19
C ALA A 235 -11.27 0.31 -14.56
N GLY A 236 -10.83 1.02 -15.60
CA GLY A 236 -11.28 0.80 -16.99
C GLY A 236 -10.74 -0.48 -17.60
N LEU A 237 -9.54 -0.92 -17.17
CA LEU A 237 -8.95 -2.19 -17.64
C LEU A 237 -9.61 -3.40 -16.94
N GLN A 238 -9.87 -3.28 -15.64
CA GLN A 238 -10.49 -4.32 -14.83
C GLN A 238 -11.55 -3.68 -13.88
N PRO A 239 -12.84 -3.66 -14.26
CA PRO A 239 -13.88 -2.93 -13.52
C PRO A 239 -14.07 -3.38 -12.06
N ASP A 240 -13.85 -4.66 -11.77
CA ASP A 240 -14.05 -5.25 -10.44
C ASP A 240 -12.78 -5.28 -9.57
N ILE A 241 -11.65 -4.78 -10.09
CA ILE A 241 -10.40 -4.72 -9.32
C ILE A 241 -10.55 -3.77 -8.13
N VAL A 242 -10.04 -4.18 -6.97
CA VAL A 242 -9.94 -3.30 -5.80
C VAL A 242 -8.59 -2.56 -5.88
N ILE A 243 -8.62 -1.24 -5.75
CA ILE A 243 -7.43 -0.41 -5.91
C ILE A 243 -7.06 0.21 -4.57
N MET A 244 -5.90 -0.20 -4.05
CA MET A 244 -5.23 0.42 -2.92
C MET A 244 -4.27 1.49 -3.43
N MET A 245 -4.47 2.74 -3.01
CA MET A 245 -3.44 3.78 -3.04
C MET A 245 -2.91 3.90 -1.62
N ASN A 246 -1.66 3.51 -1.36
CA ASN A 246 -1.14 3.48 0.01
C ASN A 246 -1.26 4.86 0.68
N THR A 247 -1.99 4.91 1.79
CA THR A 247 -2.25 6.13 2.54
C THR A 247 -1.13 6.48 3.52
N GLY A 248 -0.12 5.60 3.63
CA GLY A 248 1.05 5.78 4.48
C GLY A 248 0.92 5.14 5.86
N PHE A 249 1.79 5.57 6.78
CA PHE A 249 1.94 5.01 8.10
C PHE A 249 0.86 5.48 9.08
N GLY A 250 0.66 4.68 10.11
CA GLY A 250 -0.14 5.03 11.26
C GLY A 250 -1.43 4.21 11.34
N ASP A 251 -2.00 4.18 12.52
CA ASP A 251 -3.30 3.58 12.73
C ASP A 251 -4.37 4.34 11.94
N GLY A 252 -5.45 3.66 11.58
CA GLY A 252 -6.54 4.28 10.84
C GLY A 252 -7.17 5.51 11.52
N SER A 253 -6.86 5.80 12.80
CA SER A 253 -7.33 6.96 13.52
C SER A 253 -6.54 8.24 13.19
N GLN A 254 -5.31 8.09 12.72
CA GLN A 254 -4.43 9.21 12.35
C GLN A 254 -4.66 9.71 10.92
N PHE A 255 -5.51 9.05 10.13
CA PHE A 255 -5.87 9.52 8.80
C PHE A 255 -6.81 10.72 8.91
N GLU A 256 -6.23 11.86 9.18
CA GLU A 256 -6.87 13.12 8.93
C GLU A 256 -7.16 13.29 7.43
N ASN A 257 -8.19 14.09 7.11
CA ASN A 257 -8.60 14.35 5.73
C ASN A 257 -7.45 14.75 4.80
N GLN A 258 -6.38 15.36 5.33
CA GLN A 258 -5.20 15.75 4.56
C GLN A 258 -4.39 14.56 4.04
N LYS A 259 -4.18 13.50 4.84
CA LYS A 259 -3.41 12.33 4.40
C LYS A 259 -4.17 11.51 3.35
N LEU A 260 -5.48 11.33 3.55
CA LEU A 260 -6.32 10.72 2.52
C LEU A 260 -6.29 11.48 1.20
N SER A 261 -6.19 12.79 1.21
CA SER A 261 -6.11 13.58 -0.02
C SER A 261 -4.86 13.28 -0.85
N TYR A 262 -3.74 12.91 -0.23
CA TYR A 262 -2.51 12.53 -0.94
C TYR A 262 -2.60 11.16 -1.65
N ALA A 263 -3.45 10.26 -1.18
CA ALA A 263 -3.66 8.95 -1.77
C ALA A 263 -4.96 8.85 -2.58
N TRP A 264 -5.84 9.84 -2.50
CA TRP A 264 -7.10 9.85 -3.23
C TRP A 264 -6.91 9.95 -4.75
N PRO A 265 -7.71 9.21 -5.59
CA PRO A 265 -8.74 8.24 -5.18
C PRO A 265 -8.20 6.86 -4.81
N THR A 266 -8.86 6.18 -3.87
CA THR A 266 -8.55 4.83 -3.41
C THR A 266 -9.84 4.09 -3.04
N ASP A 267 -9.83 2.75 -3.08
CA ASP A 267 -10.94 1.92 -2.59
C ASP A 267 -10.74 1.45 -1.14
N LEU A 268 -9.51 1.51 -0.63
CA LEU A 268 -9.08 0.96 0.66
C LEU A 268 -8.22 1.96 1.44
N ILE A 269 -8.04 1.67 2.74
CA ILE A 269 -7.06 2.37 3.58
C ILE A 269 -6.00 1.39 4.04
N ALA A 270 -4.72 1.70 3.80
CA ALA A 270 -3.60 0.96 4.36
C ALA A 270 -3.29 1.42 5.78
N ILE A 271 -3.06 0.46 6.68
CA ILE A 271 -2.53 0.66 8.03
C ILE A 271 -1.21 -0.10 8.10
N GLU A 272 -0.11 0.60 7.87
CA GLU A 272 1.20 -0.01 7.74
C GLU A 272 1.94 0.01 9.09
N ARG A 273 2.46 -1.15 9.53
CA ARG A 273 3.27 -1.35 10.76
C ARG A 273 2.59 -0.96 12.08
N ASP A 274 1.50 -0.22 12.05
CA ASP A 274 0.73 0.19 13.23
C ASP A 274 -0.49 -0.74 13.41
N ARG A 275 -1.26 -0.54 14.45
CA ARG A 275 -2.46 -1.35 14.71
C ARG A 275 -3.72 -0.64 14.25
N PRO A 276 -4.76 -1.36 13.81
CA PRO A 276 -6.05 -0.74 13.63
C PRO A 276 -6.53 -0.07 14.93
N PRO A 277 -7.29 1.03 14.85
CA PRO A 277 -7.73 1.80 16.01
C PRO A 277 -8.36 0.91 17.08
N ALA A 278 -8.08 1.15 18.36
CA ALA A 278 -8.59 0.34 19.47
C ALA A 278 -10.13 0.26 19.49
N GLY A 279 -10.82 1.33 19.06
CA GLY A 279 -12.29 1.37 18.91
C GLY A 279 -12.82 0.71 17.63
N GLY A 280 -11.96 0.10 16.82
CA GLY A 280 -12.29 -0.46 15.52
C GLY A 280 -12.20 0.55 14.38
N HIS A 281 -11.97 0.05 13.16
CA HIS A 281 -11.94 0.88 11.96
C HIS A 281 -13.37 1.23 11.52
N ASN A 282 -13.66 2.52 11.45
CA ASN A 282 -14.89 3.00 10.79
C ASN A 282 -14.62 3.14 9.29
N PRO A 283 -15.22 2.30 8.42
CA PRO A 283 -14.98 2.36 6.99
C PRO A 283 -15.61 3.58 6.30
N TRP A 284 -16.56 4.28 6.94
CA TRP A 284 -17.15 5.47 6.37
C TRP A 284 -16.26 6.69 6.64
N ARG A 285 -15.52 7.12 5.61
CA ARG A 285 -14.54 8.19 5.71
C ARG A 285 -14.97 9.42 4.89
N ALA A 286 -14.73 10.59 5.49
CA ALA A 286 -15.01 11.86 4.81
C ALA A 286 -13.85 12.24 3.88
N ILE A 287 -14.19 12.60 2.64
CA ILE A 287 -13.29 13.22 1.66
C ILE A 287 -13.97 14.50 1.18
N GLY A 288 -13.49 15.65 1.63
CA GLY A 288 -14.20 16.92 1.43
C GLY A 288 -15.58 16.90 2.07
N ASP A 289 -16.60 17.22 1.30
CA ASP A 289 -18.01 17.26 1.72
C ASP A 289 -18.75 15.91 1.55
N LYS A 290 -18.05 14.84 1.16
CA LYS A 290 -18.63 13.53 0.84
C LYS A 290 -18.08 12.43 1.71
N THR A 291 -18.86 11.36 1.89
CA THR A 291 -18.43 10.14 2.57
C THR A 291 -18.34 8.99 1.61
N TYR A 292 -17.31 8.15 1.82
CA TYR A 292 -17.00 6.96 1.04
C TYR A 292 -16.79 5.77 1.98
N TYR A 293 -17.11 4.57 1.51
CA TYR A 293 -16.84 3.34 2.25
C TYR A 293 -15.44 2.85 1.89
N LEU A 294 -14.49 2.99 2.81
CA LEU A 294 -13.09 2.64 2.65
C LEU A 294 -12.70 1.63 3.74
N PRO A 295 -12.83 0.33 3.50
CA PRO A 295 -12.35 -0.69 4.44
C PRO A 295 -10.83 -0.64 4.58
N ALA A 296 -10.31 -1.14 5.69
CA ALA A 296 -8.89 -1.09 6.01
C ALA A 296 -8.19 -2.42 5.81
N GLU A 297 -6.92 -2.32 5.42
CA GLU A 297 -5.95 -3.40 5.40
C GLU A 297 -4.75 -3.01 6.28
N HIS A 298 -4.44 -3.86 7.25
CA HIS A 298 -3.23 -3.74 8.03
C HIS A 298 -2.14 -4.62 7.44
N CYS A 299 -1.00 -4.03 7.09
CA CYS A 299 0.16 -4.75 6.59
C CYS A 299 1.37 -4.59 7.52
N ASP A 300 2.07 -5.70 7.77
CA ASP A 300 3.25 -5.73 8.65
C ASP A 300 4.10 -6.98 8.34
N PRO A 301 5.45 -6.89 8.41
CA PRO A 301 6.31 -8.04 8.22
C PRO A 301 6.10 -9.10 9.30
N ILE A 302 6.29 -10.37 8.95
CA ILE A 302 6.28 -11.47 9.92
C ILE A 302 7.45 -11.38 10.91
N GLY A 303 8.58 -10.82 10.47
CA GLY A 303 9.75 -10.46 11.26
C GLY A 303 9.82 -8.96 11.51
N LYS A 304 10.95 -8.35 11.17
CA LYS A 304 11.21 -6.91 11.25
C LYS A 304 11.25 -6.23 9.88
N GLU A 305 11.77 -6.95 8.88
CA GLU A 305 12.08 -6.43 7.55
C GLU A 305 11.03 -6.88 6.53
N TRP A 306 10.72 -6.03 5.56
CA TRP A 306 9.82 -6.38 4.46
C TRP A 306 10.45 -7.42 3.53
N PHE A 307 11.67 -7.18 3.09
CA PHE A 307 12.42 -8.14 2.30
C PHE A 307 13.21 -9.09 3.20
N TYR A 308 13.49 -10.26 2.70
CA TYR A 308 14.35 -11.22 3.40
C TYR A 308 15.65 -10.57 3.86
N ALA A 309 15.94 -10.68 5.14
CA ALA A 309 17.22 -10.35 5.76
C ALA A 309 17.72 -11.56 6.55
N GLU A 310 19.02 -11.82 6.44
CA GLU A 310 19.65 -12.92 7.18
C GLU A 310 19.56 -12.67 8.68
N GLY A 311 19.08 -13.66 9.41
CA GLY A 311 18.87 -13.55 10.88
C GLY A 311 17.56 -12.85 11.29
N ASP A 312 16.75 -12.35 10.36
CA ASP A 312 15.40 -11.86 10.67
C ASP A 312 14.43 -13.02 10.84
N ALA A 313 14.08 -13.30 12.09
CA ALA A 313 13.19 -14.40 12.45
C ALA A 313 11.74 -13.93 12.59
N PRO A 314 10.74 -14.83 12.37
CA PRO A 314 9.35 -14.53 12.70
C PRO A 314 9.19 -14.08 14.15
N ARG A 315 8.28 -13.16 14.40
CA ARG A 315 7.83 -12.79 15.76
C ARG A 315 7.27 -14.02 16.49
N SER A 316 7.12 -13.92 17.81
CA SER A 316 6.57 -15.01 18.60
C SER A 316 5.15 -15.36 18.16
N ASP A 317 4.73 -16.61 18.43
CA ASP A 317 3.40 -17.09 18.08
C ASP A 317 2.31 -16.26 18.78
N GLU A 318 2.57 -15.81 20.02
CA GLU A 318 1.66 -14.94 20.78
C GLU A 318 1.51 -13.56 20.12
N ALA A 319 2.62 -12.95 19.69
CA ALA A 319 2.60 -11.63 19.06
C ALA A 319 1.87 -11.67 17.70
N LEU A 320 2.09 -12.72 16.90
CA LEU A 320 1.41 -12.90 15.62
C LEU A 320 -0.09 -13.15 15.80
N LEU A 321 -0.47 -13.99 16.80
CA LEU A 321 -1.86 -14.27 17.11
C LEU A 321 -2.59 -13.03 17.64
N GLU A 322 -1.95 -12.27 18.53
CA GLU A 322 -2.50 -11.02 19.04
C GLU A 322 -2.78 -10.05 17.89
N GLN A 323 -1.83 -9.87 16.98
CA GLN A 323 -1.97 -8.98 15.82
C GLN A 323 -3.11 -9.42 14.90
N PHE A 324 -3.19 -10.71 14.59
CA PHE A 324 -4.27 -11.28 13.80
C PHE A 324 -5.65 -11.03 14.46
N ASN A 325 -5.77 -11.28 15.77
CA ASN A 325 -7.01 -11.06 16.51
C ASN A 325 -7.40 -9.58 16.54
N GLN A 326 -6.44 -8.69 16.78
CA GLN A 326 -6.68 -7.24 16.75
C GLN A 326 -7.20 -6.77 15.39
N CYS A 327 -6.62 -7.24 14.27
CA CYS A 327 -7.13 -6.91 12.95
C CYS A 327 -8.58 -7.38 12.77
N ARG A 328 -8.84 -8.65 13.09
CA ARG A 328 -10.18 -9.25 12.98
C ARG A 328 -11.23 -8.52 13.82
N GLU A 329 -10.92 -8.24 15.08
CA GLU A 329 -11.82 -7.57 16.02
C GLU A 329 -12.06 -6.11 15.67
N ARG A 330 -11.05 -5.45 15.10
CA ARG A 330 -11.09 -4.03 14.75
C ARG A 330 -11.51 -3.75 13.30
N GLY A 331 -11.91 -4.79 12.56
CA GLY A 331 -12.53 -4.65 11.24
C GLY A 331 -11.55 -4.31 10.09
N ALA A 332 -10.29 -4.71 10.21
CA ALA A 332 -9.29 -4.61 9.14
C ALA A 332 -8.87 -6.00 8.65
N ASN A 333 -8.55 -6.12 7.36
CA ASN A 333 -7.86 -7.30 6.86
C ASN A 333 -6.41 -7.31 7.37
N PHE A 334 -5.86 -8.50 7.61
CA PHE A 334 -4.46 -8.68 7.97
C PHE A 334 -3.68 -9.20 6.76
N LEU A 335 -2.89 -8.35 6.14
CA LEU A 335 -1.97 -8.68 5.06
C LEU A 335 -0.57 -8.89 5.65
N LEU A 336 -0.28 -10.14 6.06
CA LEU A 336 1.00 -10.48 6.70
C LEU A 336 2.09 -10.67 5.66
N ASP A 337 3.15 -9.88 5.77
CA ASP A 337 4.24 -9.92 4.81
C ASP A 337 5.27 -10.98 5.11
N ILE A 338 5.76 -11.58 4.03
CA ILE A 338 6.87 -12.53 4.03
C ILE A 338 7.88 -12.16 2.93
N GLY A 339 9.16 -12.31 3.24
CA GLY A 339 10.26 -12.17 2.28
C GLY A 339 10.82 -13.53 1.88
N PRO A 340 10.60 -14.03 0.65
CA PRO A 340 11.36 -15.18 0.15
C PRO A 340 12.86 -14.88 0.12
N ASN A 341 13.67 -15.87 0.45
CA ASN A 341 15.12 -15.74 0.54
C ASN A 341 15.79 -15.58 -0.85
N LYS A 342 17.13 -15.42 -0.87
CA LYS A 342 17.91 -15.24 -2.11
C LYS A 342 17.82 -16.43 -3.07
N ASP A 343 17.49 -17.62 -2.59
CA ASP A 343 17.23 -18.79 -3.45
C ASP A 343 15.84 -18.73 -4.10
N GLY A 344 14.94 -17.84 -3.66
CA GLY A 344 13.54 -17.72 -4.08
C GLY A 344 12.61 -18.67 -3.33
N LEU A 345 12.94 -19.05 -2.10
CA LEU A 345 12.18 -19.94 -1.24
C LEU A 345 11.68 -19.22 0.00
N ILE A 346 10.47 -19.53 0.48
CA ILE A 346 10.05 -19.11 1.81
C ILE A 346 10.84 -19.93 2.85
N PRO A 347 11.53 -19.27 3.80
CA PRO A 347 12.26 -19.96 4.85
C PRO A 347 11.39 -20.92 5.65
N THR A 348 11.95 -22.07 6.06
CA THR A 348 11.19 -23.11 6.79
C THR A 348 10.62 -22.59 8.09
N GLU A 349 11.34 -21.75 8.82
CA GLU A 349 10.89 -21.12 10.06
C GLU A 349 9.68 -20.20 9.84
N VAL A 350 9.66 -19.44 8.72
CA VAL A 350 8.53 -18.59 8.32
C VAL A 350 7.31 -19.46 7.99
N LYS A 351 7.48 -20.50 7.14
CA LYS A 351 6.43 -21.46 6.84
C LYS A 351 5.83 -22.06 8.12
N ASN A 352 6.68 -22.53 9.03
CA ASN A 352 6.23 -23.14 10.28
C ASN A 352 5.47 -22.15 11.18
N ALA A 353 5.92 -20.89 11.26
CA ALA A 353 5.21 -19.84 12.01
C ALA A 353 3.81 -19.58 11.43
N LEU A 354 3.68 -19.50 10.10
CA LEU A 354 2.37 -19.33 9.43
C LEU A 354 1.40 -20.49 9.73
N ILE A 355 1.88 -21.72 9.71
CA ILE A 355 1.06 -22.91 10.03
C ILE A 355 0.64 -22.93 11.52
N ARG A 356 1.54 -22.52 12.42
CA ARG A 356 1.19 -22.38 13.85
C ARG A 356 0.17 -21.24 14.05
N LEU A 357 0.35 -20.11 13.38
CA LEU A 357 -0.62 -19.01 13.44
C LEU A 357 -2.00 -19.45 12.98
N ARG A 358 -2.09 -20.17 11.85
CA ARG A 358 -3.37 -20.76 11.40
C ARG A 358 -4.03 -21.59 12.50
N LYS A 359 -3.27 -22.52 13.08
CA LYS A 359 -3.78 -23.40 14.15
C LYS A 359 -4.26 -22.60 15.37
N ASN A 360 -3.45 -21.64 15.82
CA ASN A 360 -3.74 -20.83 17.00
C ASN A 360 -4.93 -19.88 16.78
N ALA A 361 -5.12 -19.40 15.56
CA ALA A 361 -6.24 -18.53 15.16
C ALA A 361 -7.56 -19.28 14.88
N GLY A 362 -7.53 -20.62 14.82
CA GLY A 362 -8.70 -21.45 14.53
C GLY A 362 -9.19 -21.37 13.07
N LEU A 363 -8.28 -21.20 12.10
CA LEU A 363 -8.57 -21.08 10.66
C LEU A 363 -8.57 -22.42 9.91
#